data_1c38c72fc7e7d015d9aae4b08b275c92
#
_entry.id   1c38c72fc7e7d015d9aae4b08b275c92
#
_cell.length_a   1.000
_cell.length_b   1.000
_cell.length_c   1.000
_cell.angle_alpha   90.00
_cell.angle_beta   90.00
_cell.angle_gamma   90.00
#
_symmetry.space_group_name_H-M   'P 1'
#
loop_
_entity.id
_entity.type
_entity.pdbx_description
1 polymer ?
#
loop_
_entity_poly.entity_id
_entity_poly.type
_entity_poly.pdbx_seq_one_letter_code
_entity_poly.pdbx_strand_id
1 'polypeptide(L)'
;KELFEYEIRLTERAGHASEIAAEARDNHADIVVAVGGDGTVNEVARSIVHSDTALGILPCGSGNGLARHLLLPMNLKKSIEVINACQIRDLDYGVINDYPFFCTCGMGFDAFVSMKFAESGKRGPISYAENILREGLKYEPETYTLEDETGAKQYKAFLISCANASQYGNNAYIAPQASMSDGLMDVVIMEPF
;
A
#
# COMPACT_ATOMS: atom_id res chain seq x y z
N LYS A 1 -21.94 10.87 -15.29
CA LYS A 1 -22.67 9.82 -16.04
C LYS A 1 -21.74 8.60 -16.01
N GLU A 2 -22.23 7.51 -15.44
CA GLU A 2 -21.52 6.25 -15.45
C GLU A 2 -21.40 5.77 -16.92
N LEU A 3 -20.20 5.29 -17.28
CA LEU A 3 -19.92 4.75 -18.61
C LEU A 3 -19.84 3.22 -18.61
N PHE A 4 -19.98 2.60 -17.43
CA PHE A 4 -19.87 1.17 -17.20
C PHE A 4 -21.16 0.62 -16.60
N GLU A 5 -21.46 -0.64 -16.89
CA GLU A 5 -22.33 -1.45 -16.05
C GLU A 5 -21.54 -1.80 -14.78
N TYR A 6 -22.17 -1.68 -13.62
CA TYR A 6 -21.47 -1.94 -12.36
C TYR A 6 -22.35 -2.61 -11.33
N GLU A 7 -21.71 -3.36 -10.44
CA GLU A 7 -22.30 -3.92 -9.23
C GLU A 7 -21.57 -3.36 -8.01
N ILE A 8 -22.29 -3.06 -6.94
CA ILE A 8 -21.71 -2.63 -5.67
C ILE A 8 -21.79 -3.80 -4.68
N ARG A 9 -20.61 -4.23 -4.18
CA ARG A 9 -20.46 -5.26 -3.16
C ARG A 9 -19.90 -4.64 -1.89
N LEU A 10 -20.58 -4.80 -0.77
CA LEU A 10 -20.11 -4.28 0.52
C LEU A 10 -19.28 -5.33 1.25
N THR A 11 -18.15 -4.88 1.81
CA THR A 11 -17.32 -5.73 2.67
C THR A 11 -17.87 -5.77 4.09
N GLU A 12 -17.91 -6.95 4.70
CA GLU A 12 -18.48 -7.18 6.03
C GLU A 12 -17.40 -7.46 7.10
N ARG A 13 -16.19 -7.81 6.67
CA ARG A 13 -15.07 -8.21 7.54
C ARG A 13 -13.73 -8.00 6.83
N ALA A 14 -12.65 -8.06 7.59
CA ALA A 14 -11.29 -8.09 7.03
C ALA A 14 -11.13 -9.33 6.11
N GLY A 15 -10.43 -9.15 5.01
CA GLY A 15 -10.25 -10.18 3.98
C GLY A 15 -11.42 -10.35 3.00
N HIS A 16 -12.61 -9.79 3.29
CA HIS A 16 -13.78 -9.95 2.42
C HIS A 16 -13.61 -9.25 1.07
N ALA A 17 -12.84 -8.16 1.00
CA ALA A 17 -12.53 -7.49 -0.26
C ALA A 17 -11.71 -8.39 -1.19
N SER A 18 -10.82 -9.23 -0.64
CA SER A 18 -10.08 -10.23 -1.42
C SER A 18 -10.99 -11.28 -2.06
N GLU A 19 -11.97 -11.77 -1.31
CA GLU A 19 -12.92 -12.78 -1.79
C GLU A 19 -13.80 -12.21 -2.91
N ILE A 20 -14.35 -11.00 -2.71
CA ILE A 20 -15.17 -10.31 -3.71
C ILE A 20 -14.35 -10.03 -4.97
N ALA A 21 -13.12 -9.58 -4.82
CA ALA A 21 -12.26 -9.29 -5.96
C ALA A 21 -11.85 -10.56 -6.74
N ALA A 22 -11.58 -11.66 -6.04
CA ALA A 22 -11.31 -12.95 -6.68
C ALA A 22 -12.53 -13.46 -7.46
N GLU A 23 -13.73 -13.39 -6.87
CA GLU A 23 -14.98 -13.74 -7.55
C GLU A 23 -15.21 -12.88 -8.81
N ALA A 24 -14.98 -11.57 -8.71
CA ALA A 24 -15.11 -10.65 -9.84
C ALA A 24 -14.12 -10.98 -10.97
N ARG A 25 -12.84 -11.24 -10.61
CA ARG A 25 -11.82 -11.70 -11.55
C ARG A 25 -12.23 -13.01 -12.26
N ASP A 26 -12.69 -14.00 -11.48
CA ASP A 26 -13.07 -15.30 -12.02
C ASP A 26 -14.34 -15.21 -12.91
N ASN A 27 -15.17 -14.20 -12.70
CA ASN A 27 -16.29 -13.83 -13.55
C ASN A 27 -15.91 -12.85 -14.69
N HIS A 28 -14.60 -12.65 -14.92
CA HIS A 28 -14.06 -11.82 -16.01
C HIS A 28 -14.52 -10.36 -15.97
N ALA A 29 -14.63 -9.78 -14.78
CA ALA A 29 -14.85 -8.34 -14.65
C ALA A 29 -13.67 -7.56 -15.26
N ASP A 30 -13.94 -6.57 -16.10
CA ASP A 30 -12.89 -5.72 -16.69
C ASP A 30 -12.15 -4.91 -15.64
N ILE A 31 -12.88 -4.43 -14.62
CA ILE A 31 -12.33 -3.57 -13.57
C ILE A 31 -12.92 -3.94 -12.21
N VAL A 32 -12.09 -4.08 -11.20
CA VAL A 32 -12.52 -4.10 -9.79
C VAL A 32 -12.10 -2.80 -9.12
N VAL A 33 -13.08 -2.05 -8.60
CA VAL A 33 -12.84 -0.76 -7.97
C VAL A 33 -12.80 -0.90 -6.44
N ALA A 34 -11.63 -0.68 -5.87
CA ALA A 34 -11.45 -0.60 -4.42
C ALA A 34 -11.94 0.76 -3.89
N VAL A 35 -13.05 0.77 -3.17
CA VAL A 35 -13.58 1.97 -2.49
C VAL A 35 -13.18 1.92 -1.03
N GLY A 36 -12.05 2.52 -0.68
CA GLY A 36 -11.52 2.38 0.67
C GLY A 36 -10.15 3.02 0.89
N GLY A 37 -9.47 2.60 1.93
CA GLY A 37 -8.08 2.95 2.24
C GLY A 37 -7.10 1.89 1.73
N ASP A 38 -5.83 2.06 2.12
CA ASP A 38 -4.71 1.22 1.67
C ASP A 38 -4.92 -0.27 1.93
N GLY A 39 -5.55 -0.65 3.06
CA GLY A 39 -5.88 -2.04 3.36
C GLY A 39 -6.85 -2.66 2.34
N THR A 40 -7.94 -1.95 2.00
CA THR A 40 -8.91 -2.41 1.00
C THR A 40 -8.27 -2.49 -0.38
N VAL A 41 -7.47 -1.50 -0.75
CA VAL A 41 -6.73 -1.49 -2.02
C VAL A 41 -5.79 -2.69 -2.09
N ASN A 42 -5.06 -2.99 -1.01
CA ASN A 42 -4.15 -4.12 -0.95
C ASN A 42 -4.87 -5.48 -1.02
N GLU A 43 -6.02 -5.64 -0.34
CA GLU A 43 -6.86 -6.83 -0.42
C GLU A 43 -7.34 -7.08 -1.86
N VAL A 44 -7.87 -6.05 -2.53
CA VAL A 44 -8.34 -6.16 -3.91
C VAL A 44 -7.19 -6.46 -4.85
N ALA A 45 -6.12 -5.66 -4.80
CA ALA A 45 -4.98 -5.78 -5.69
C ALA A 45 -4.36 -7.18 -5.67
N ARG A 46 -4.15 -7.75 -4.47
CA ARG A 46 -3.59 -9.10 -4.31
C ARG A 46 -4.40 -10.18 -5.03
N SER A 47 -5.70 -10.01 -5.11
CA SER A 47 -6.60 -11.02 -5.67
C SER A 47 -6.69 -10.96 -7.19
N ILE A 48 -6.22 -9.87 -7.79
CA ILE A 48 -6.31 -9.66 -9.24
C ILE A 48 -4.95 -9.57 -9.95
N VAL A 49 -3.81 -9.70 -9.21
CA VAL A 49 -2.49 -9.77 -9.86
C VAL A 49 -2.43 -10.87 -10.91
N HIS A 50 -1.73 -10.62 -12.00
CA HIS A 50 -1.58 -11.53 -13.14
C HIS A 50 -2.91 -11.96 -13.79
N SER A 51 -3.94 -11.13 -13.70
CA SER A 51 -5.20 -11.30 -14.42
C SER A 51 -5.44 -10.15 -15.39
N ASP A 52 -6.43 -10.31 -16.25
CA ASP A 52 -6.87 -9.26 -17.18
C ASP A 52 -7.75 -8.20 -16.50
N THR A 53 -8.08 -8.39 -15.22
CA THR A 53 -8.91 -7.47 -14.44
C THR A 53 -8.09 -6.29 -13.93
N ALA A 54 -8.46 -5.08 -14.30
CA ALA A 54 -7.79 -3.86 -13.84
C ALA A 54 -8.24 -3.43 -12.43
N LEU A 55 -7.31 -2.79 -11.69
CA LEU A 55 -7.59 -2.16 -10.40
C LEU A 55 -8.03 -0.70 -10.60
N GLY A 56 -9.22 -0.36 -10.13
CA GLY A 56 -9.64 1.03 -9.91
C GLY A 56 -9.51 1.40 -8.43
N ILE A 57 -9.22 2.67 -8.13
CA ILE A 57 -9.11 3.13 -6.74
C ILE A 57 -9.96 4.38 -6.53
N LEU A 58 -10.89 4.30 -5.56
CA LEU A 58 -11.59 5.45 -4.99
C LEU A 58 -11.08 5.66 -3.55
N PRO A 59 -10.20 6.64 -3.31
CA PRO A 59 -9.49 6.80 -2.05
C PRO A 59 -10.40 7.34 -0.95
N CYS A 60 -10.78 6.49 0.00
CA CYS A 60 -11.64 6.80 1.14
C CYS A 60 -10.96 6.56 2.49
N GLY A 61 -9.69 6.19 2.50
CA GLY A 61 -8.91 5.95 3.71
C GLY A 61 -8.28 7.21 4.29
N SER A 62 -7.60 7.07 5.42
CA SER A 62 -6.86 8.16 6.07
C SER A 62 -5.50 8.43 5.44
N GLY A 63 -4.78 7.40 4.97
CA GLY A 63 -3.45 7.51 4.36
C GLY A 63 -3.50 7.67 2.85
N ASN A 64 -4.11 6.68 2.19
CA ASN A 64 -4.23 6.56 0.75
C ASN A 64 -2.86 6.66 0.03
N GLY A 65 -1.86 5.93 0.54
CA GLY A 65 -0.47 6.02 0.09
C GLY A 65 -0.32 5.70 -1.40
N LEU A 66 -0.88 4.55 -1.84
CA LEU A 66 -0.82 4.16 -3.24
C LEU A 66 -1.56 5.15 -4.15
N ALA A 67 -2.76 5.56 -3.78
CA ALA A 67 -3.52 6.53 -4.57
C ALA A 67 -2.79 7.88 -4.71
N ARG A 68 -2.12 8.33 -3.63
CA ARG A 68 -1.33 9.56 -3.66
C ARG A 68 -0.06 9.42 -4.50
N HIS A 69 0.63 8.28 -4.41
CA HIS A 69 1.79 8.00 -5.26
C HIS A 69 1.39 8.04 -6.74
N LEU A 70 0.27 7.43 -7.09
CA LEU A 70 -0.28 7.42 -8.46
C LEU A 70 -0.91 8.75 -8.88
N LEU A 71 -0.84 9.78 -8.04
CA LEU A 71 -1.41 11.11 -8.26
C LEU A 71 -2.92 11.09 -8.52
N LEU A 72 -3.62 10.09 -7.98
CA LEU A 72 -5.08 10.02 -8.07
C LEU A 72 -5.73 11.14 -7.24
N PRO A 73 -6.79 11.75 -7.74
CA PRO A 73 -7.51 12.76 -6.99
C PRO A 73 -8.09 12.20 -5.68
N MET A 74 -7.93 12.94 -4.56
CA MET A 74 -8.57 12.58 -3.29
C MET A 74 -10.06 12.94 -3.25
N ASN A 75 -10.56 13.62 -4.25
CA ASN A 75 -11.97 13.93 -4.43
C ASN A 75 -12.64 12.78 -5.22
N LEU A 76 -13.62 12.11 -4.63
CA LEU A 76 -14.26 10.93 -5.22
C LEU A 76 -14.85 11.18 -6.61
N LYS A 77 -15.45 12.35 -6.84
CA LYS A 77 -16.02 12.68 -8.16
C LYS A 77 -14.93 12.72 -9.23
N LYS A 78 -13.79 13.35 -8.92
CA LYS A 78 -12.65 13.38 -9.84
C LYS A 78 -12.00 12.02 -10.02
N SER A 79 -11.98 11.18 -8.96
CA SER A 79 -11.46 9.80 -9.08
C SER A 79 -12.35 8.95 -9.99
N ILE A 80 -13.67 9.13 -9.95
CA ILE A 80 -14.59 8.48 -10.89
C ILE A 80 -14.32 8.95 -12.33
N GLU A 81 -13.98 10.22 -12.53
CA GLU A 81 -13.60 10.74 -13.86
C GLU A 81 -12.34 10.05 -14.40
N VAL A 82 -11.37 9.75 -13.51
CA VAL A 82 -10.17 8.98 -13.88
C VAL A 82 -10.53 7.55 -14.31
N ILE A 83 -11.39 6.87 -13.54
CA ILE A 83 -11.88 5.53 -13.90
C ILE A 83 -12.62 5.57 -15.24
N ASN A 84 -13.47 6.55 -15.45
CA ASN A 84 -14.21 6.73 -16.70
C ASN A 84 -13.29 7.00 -17.92
N ALA A 85 -12.10 7.55 -17.70
CA ALA A 85 -11.12 7.73 -18.77
C ALA A 85 -10.48 6.41 -19.22
N CYS A 86 -10.62 5.35 -18.43
CA CYS A 86 -10.19 3.97 -18.73
C CYS A 86 -8.75 3.87 -19.27
N GLN A 87 -7.83 4.64 -18.67
CA GLN A 87 -6.40 4.57 -18.99
C GLN A 87 -5.72 3.56 -18.07
N ILE A 88 -5.58 2.34 -18.54
CA ILE A 88 -4.93 1.24 -17.80
C ILE A 88 -3.41 1.31 -18.01
N ARG A 89 -2.65 1.02 -16.95
CA ARG A 89 -1.18 0.95 -16.96
C ARG A 89 -0.74 -0.27 -16.17
N ASP A 90 0.31 -0.89 -16.62
CA ASP A 90 1.01 -1.92 -15.84
C ASP A 90 1.84 -1.24 -14.76
N LEU A 91 1.81 -1.83 -13.56
CA LEU A 91 2.55 -1.34 -12.40
C LEU A 91 3.35 -2.49 -11.80
N ASP A 92 4.55 -2.18 -11.35
CA ASP A 92 5.37 -3.08 -10.56
C ASP A 92 4.76 -3.29 -9.18
N TYR A 93 5.04 -4.42 -8.57
CA TYR A 93 4.73 -4.68 -7.17
C TYR A 93 5.84 -5.51 -6.53
N GLY A 94 5.96 -5.44 -5.21
CA GLY A 94 6.90 -6.26 -4.46
C GLY A 94 6.26 -7.52 -3.90
N VAL A 95 7.10 -8.51 -3.56
CA VAL A 95 6.69 -9.72 -2.87
C VAL A 95 7.55 -9.90 -1.63
N ILE A 96 6.92 -10.17 -0.49
CA ILE A 96 7.56 -10.50 0.77
C ILE A 96 6.98 -11.81 1.33
N ASN A 97 7.81 -12.84 1.50
CA ASN A 97 7.37 -14.16 1.97
C ASN A 97 6.13 -14.66 1.21
N ASP A 98 6.16 -14.61 -0.13
CA ASP A 98 5.07 -14.99 -1.04
C ASP A 98 3.82 -14.08 -0.99
N TYR A 99 3.84 -12.99 -0.23
CA TYR A 99 2.73 -12.03 -0.17
C TYR A 99 3.02 -10.79 -1.04
N PRO A 100 2.18 -10.48 -2.02
CA PRO A 100 2.29 -9.24 -2.77
C PRO A 100 2.06 -8.02 -1.89
N PHE A 101 2.84 -6.96 -2.13
CA PHE A 101 2.62 -5.63 -1.59
C PHE A 101 2.79 -4.58 -2.68
N PHE A 102 2.03 -3.49 -2.60
CA PHE A 102 1.91 -2.52 -3.69
C PHE A 102 2.49 -1.15 -3.33
N CYS A 103 2.68 -0.87 -2.06
CA CYS A 103 3.19 0.41 -1.60
C CYS A 103 4.58 0.26 -1.00
N THR A 104 4.63 -0.07 0.26
CA THR A 104 5.87 -0.29 1.02
C THR A 104 5.76 -1.52 1.89
N CYS A 105 6.87 -2.17 2.16
CA CYS A 105 6.99 -3.11 3.28
C CYS A 105 8.27 -2.79 4.05
N GLY A 106 8.29 -3.07 5.36
CA GLY A 106 9.43 -2.69 6.16
C GLY A 106 9.62 -3.52 7.41
N MET A 107 10.77 -3.30 8.03
CA MET A 107 11.22 -3.95 9.26
C MET A 107 11.65 -2.89 10.27
N GLY A 108 11.76 -3.29 11.54
CA GLY A 108 12.17 -2.38 12.59
C GLY A 108 11.04 -1.45 13.02
N PHE A 109 11.33 -0.20 13.21
CA PHE A 109 10.35 0.80 13.66
C PHE A 109 9.16 0.94 12.70
N ASP A 110 9.34 0.75 11.41
CA ASP A 110 8.29 0.75 10.40
C ASP A 110 7.23 -0.33 10.69
N ALA A 111 7.68 -1.57 10.90
CA ALA A 111 6.80 -2.67 11.27
C ALA A 111 6.14 -2.44 12.64
N PHE A 112 6.87 -1.90 13.62
CA PHE A 112 6.35 -1.54 14.93
C PHE A 112 5.19 -0.54 14.84
N VAL A 113 5.35 0.53 14.07
CA VAL A 113 4.30 1.52 13.83
C VAL A 113 3.08 0.89 13.16
N SER A 114 3.29 0.09 12.12
CA SER A 114 2.22 -0.59 11.39
C SER A 114 1.42 -1.54 12.28
N MET A 115 2.09 -2.30 13.13
CA MET A 115 1.47 -3.19 14.12
C MET A 115 0.61 -2.41 15.12
N LYS A 116 1.13 -1.31 15.66
CA LYS A 116 0.41 -0.45 16.61
C LYS A 116 -0.83 0.17 15.99
N PHE A 117 -0.76 0.60 14.72
CA PHE A 117 -1.94 1.07 13.99
C PHE A 117 -2.98 -0.03 13.80
N ALA A 118 -2.57 -1.26 13.50
CA ALA A 118 -3.48 -2.39 13.35
C ALA A 118 -4.18 -2.76 14.67
N GLU A 119 -3.44 -2.78 15.79
CA GLU A 119 -3.96 -3.10 17.13
C GLU A 119 -4.98 -2.06 17.62
N SER A 120 -4.79 -0.78 17.26
CA SER A 120 -5.62 0.30 17.82
C SER A 120 -7.09 0.23 17.45
N GLY A 121 -7.44 -0.45 16.35
CA GLY A 121 -8.81 -0.57 15.84
C GLY A 121 -9.53 0.76 15.61
N LYS A 122 -8.92 1.88 16.01
CA LYS A 122 -9.48 3.23 15.95
C LYS A 122 -8.76 4.01 14.84
N ARG A 123 -9.47 4.33 13.81
CA ARG A 123 -9.12 5.40 12.88
C ARG A 123 -9.28 6.72 13.63
N GLY A 124 -8.25 7.17 14.30
CA GLY A 124 -8.37 8.31 15.18
C GLY A 124 -7.09 9.14 15.27
N PRO A 125 -7.11 10.22 16.03
CA PRO A 125 -6.50 11.50 15.71
C PRO A 125 -4.98 11.53 15.94
N ILE A 126 -4.38 12.65 15.54
CA ILE A 126 -2.97 13.08 15.66
C ILE A 126 -2.32 12.68 17.01
N SER A 127 -3.06 12.72 18.12
CA SER A 127 -2.59 12.32 19.46
C SER A 127 -2.13 10.86 19.57
N TYR A 128 -2.69 9.97 18.76
CA TYR A 128 -2.25 8.57 18.73
C TYR A 128 -0.93 8.41 17.95
N ALA A 129 -0.78 9.13 16.86
CA ALA A 129 0.48 9.16 16.11
C ALA A 129 1.62 9.74 16.97
N GLU A 130 1.35 10.78 17.79
CA GLU A 130 2.33 11.33 18.73
C GLU A 130 2.76 10.32 19.80
N ASN A 131 1.84 9.49 20.31
CA ASN A 131 2.18 8.46 21.27
C ASN A 131 3.04 7.34 20.67
N ILE A 132 2.72 6.90 19.42
CA ILE A 132 3.55 5.92 18.72
C ILE A 132 4.95 6.47 18.46
N LEU A 133 5.06 7.72 18.04
CA LEU A 133 6.36 8.37 17.84
C LEU A 133 7.15 8.49 19.15
N ARG A 134 6.48 8.81 20.25
CA ARG A 134 7.11 8.88 21.58
C ARG A 134 7.56 7.51 22.08
N GLU A 135 6.80 6.46 21.85
CA GLU A 135 7.21 5.08 22.12
C GLU A 135 8.37 4.66 21.21
N GLY A 136 8.35 5.12 19.96
CA GLY A 136 9.40 4.88 18.99
C GLY A 136 10.75 5.47 19.36
N LEU A 137 10.77 6.57 20.11
CA LEU A 137 12.04 7.11 20.66
C LEU A 137 12.72 6.15 21.66
N LYS A 138 12.00 5.13 22.11
CA LYS A 138 12.53 4.04 22.98
C LYS A 138 12.81 2.77 22.19
N TYR A 139 12.55 2.77 20.87
CA TYR A 139 12.78 1.61 20.03
C TYR A 139 14.29 1.38 19.89
N GLU A 140 14.73 0.17 20.22
CA GLU A 140 16.14 -0.20 20.09
C GLU A 140 16.42 -0.72 18.67
N PRO A 141 17.35 -0.08 17.94
CA PRO A 141 17.71 -0.52 16.60
C PRO A 141 18.28 -1.93 16.58
N GLU A 142 17.82 -2.73 15.65
CA GLU A 142 18.25 -4.12 15.47
C GLU A 142 19.28 -4.24 14.34
N THR A 143 19.96 -5.39 14.28
CA THR A 143 20.90 -5.70 13.20
C THR A 143 20.23 -6.60 12.17
N TYR A 144 20.20 -6.13 10.93
CA TYR A 144 19.63 -6.83 9.77
C TYR A 144 20.74 -7.23 8.81
N THR A 145 20.55 -8.38 8.15
CA THR A 145 21.40 -8.79 7.04
C THR A 145 20.63 -8.59 5.73
N LEU A 146 21.17 -7.75 4.87
CA LEU A 146 20.71 -7.65 3.48
C LEU A 146 21.64 -8.48 2.63
N GLU A 147 21.08 -9.35 1.82
CA GLU A 147 21.80 -10.19 0.87
C GLU A 147 21.26 -9.91 -0.54
N ASP A 148 22.18 -9.64 -1.45
CA ASP A 148 21.92 -9.45 -2.87
C ASP A 148 22.93 -10.21 -3.72
N GLU A 149 22.92 -10.02 -5.03
CA GLU A 149 23.82 -10.68 -5.97
C GLU A 149 25.32 -10.37 -5.70
N THR A 150 25.61 -9.29 -4.95
CA THR A 150 26.99 -8.87 -4.62
C THR A 150 27.46 -9.45 -3.29
N GLY A 151 26.58 -10.03 -2.50
CA GLY A 151 26.86 -10.65 -1.21
C GLY A 151 25.98 -10.17 -0.06
N ALA A 152 26.36 -10.57 1.17
CA ALA A 152 25.62 -10.22 2.37
C ALA A 152 26.30 -9.06 3.12
N LYS A 153 25.52 -8.07 3.56
CA LYS A 153 25.99 -6.95 4.36
C LYS A 153 25.08 -6.73 5.57
N GLN A 154 25.69 -6.50 6.71
CA GLN A 154 24.96 -6.21 7.95
C GLN A 154 24.80 -4.71 8.18
N TYR A 155 23.59 -4.34 8.62
CA TYR A 155 23.23 -2.97 8.97
C TYR A 155 22.57 -2.96 10.35
N LYS A 156 23.07 -2.12 11.24
CA LYS A 156 22.32 -1.75 12.44
C LYS A 156 21.38 -0.64 12.05
N ALA A 157 20.08 -0.92 12.04
CA ALA A 157 19.10 0.03 11.53
C ALA A 157 17.93 0.24 12.50
N PHE A 158 17.45 1.46 12.56
CA PHE A 158 16.22 1.85 13.22
C PHE A 158 15.00 1.33 12.42
N LEU A 159 15.05 1.47 11.09
CA LEU A 159 14.11 0.84 10.17
C LEU A 159 14.80 0.49 8.85
N ILE A 160 14.24 -0.49 8.16
CA ILE A 160 14.50 -0.77 6.75
C ILE A 160 13.15 -0.80 6.04
N SER A 161 13.00 -0.01 4.98
CA SER A 161 11.80 0.01 4.16
C SER A 161 12.12 -0.35 2.72
N CYS A 162 11.43 -1.36 2.19
CA CYS A 162 11.42 -1.68 0.77
C CYS A 162 10.22 -0.96 0.14
N ALA A 163 10.49 0.01 -0.71
CA ALA A 163 9.51 0.93 -1.22
C ALA A 163 9.31 0.75 -2.73
N ASN A 164 8.14 0.29 -3.12
CA ASN A 164 7.65 0.27 -4.49
C ASN A 164 6.93 1.59 -4.83
N ALA A 165 6.41 2.27 -3.80
CA ALA A 165 5.79 3.58 -3.90
C ALA A 165 6.46 4.59 -2.95
N SER A 166 6.36 5.87 -3.26
CA SER A 166 7.15 6.93 -2.64
C SER A 166 6.80 7.25 -1.19
N GLN A 167 5.63 6.82 -0.70
CA GLN A 167 5.10 7.31 0.57
C GLN A 167 4.19 6.30 1.28
N TYR A 168 4.11 6.42 2.60
CA TYR A 168 3.15 5.67 3.44
C TYR A 168 1.71 6.21 3.36
N GLY A 169 1.52 7.41 2.83
CA GLY A 169 0.26 8.15 2.82
C GLY A 169 0.38 9.51 3.52
N ASN A 170 -0.62 10.36 3.36
CA ASN A 170 -0.65 11.71 3.93
C ASN A 170 0.61 12.56 3.68
N ASN A 171 1.30 12.34 2.56
CA ASN A 171 2.57 12.97 2.19
C ASN A 171 3.74 12.61 3.14
N ALA A 172 3.64 11.51 3.88
CA ALA A 172 4.77 10.96 4.63
C ALA A 172 5.66 10.14 3.66
N TYR A 173 6.61 10.81 3.06
CA TYR A 173 7.51 10.22 2.07
C TYR A 173 8.63 9.43 2.73
N ILE A 174 8.90 8.22 2.23
CA ILE A 174 10.02 7.36 2.62
C ILE A 174 11.03 7.21 1.48
N ALA A 175 10.56 7.07 0.25
CA ALA A 175 11.36 6.96 -0.96
C ALA A 175 10.80 7.91 -2.03
N PRO A 176 11.08 9.23 -1.97
CA PRO A 176 10.45 10.22 -2.85
C PRO A 176 10.67 9.99 -4.34
N GLN A 177 11.71 9.24 -4.71
CA GLN A 177 12.08 8.93 -6.09
C GLN A 177 11.58 7.57 -6.57
N ALA A 178 10.94 6.77 -5.69
CA ALA A 178 10.43 5.45 -6.06
C ALA A 178 9.46 5.55 -7.25
N SER A 179 9.58 4.60 -8.17
CA SER A 179 8.75 4.47 -9.36
C SER A 179 8.15 3.07 -9.41
N MET A 180 6.87 2.98 -9.73
CA MET A 180 6.18 1.69 -9.89
C MET A 180 6.20 1.18 -11.35
N SER A 181 7.14 1.65 -12.17
CA SER A 181 7.20 1.30 -13.59
C SER A 181 8.63 1.21 -14.14
N ASP A 182 9.63 1.03 -13.27
CA ASP A 182 11.03 0.94 -13.67
C ASP A 182 11.66 -0.43 -13.36
N GLY A 183 10.89 -1.36 -12.78
CA GLY A 183 11.33 -2.70 -12.40
C GLY A 183 12.27 -2.72 -11.19
N LEU A 184 12.37 -1.62 -10.43
CA LEU A 184 13.27 -1.49 -9.29
C LEU A 184 12.49 -1.42 -7.97
N MET A 185 13.18 -1.80 -6.89
CA MET A 185 12.70 -1.64 -5.52
C MET A 185 13.67 -0.75 -4.75
N ASP A 186 13.19 0.39 -4.27
CA ASP A 186 13.99 1.26 -3.42
C ASP A 186 14.13 0.68 -2.01
N VAL A 187 15.37 0.53 -1.53
CA VAL A 187 15.63 0.09 -0.16
C VAL A 187 16.17 1.27 0.66
N VAL A 188 15.38 1.69 1.62
CA VAL A 188 15.73 2.79 2.52
C VAL A 188 16.18 2.23 3.87
N ILE A 189 17.40 2.55 4.28
CA ILE A 189 17.97 2.12 5.56
C ILE A 189 18.16 3.38 6.41
N MET A 190 17.45 3.44 7.53
CA MET A 190 17.64 4.50 8.52
C MET A 190 18.49 3.97 9.66
N GLU A 191 19.71 4.48 9.75
CA GLU A 191 20.63 4.13 10.84
C GLU A 191 20.18 4.76 12.18
N PRO A 192 20.68 4.24 13.32
CA PRO A 192 20.45 4.88 14.62
C PRO A 192 21.00 6.30 14.65
N PHE A 193 20.30 7.20 15.30
CA PHE A 193 20.66 8.60 15.49
C PHE A 193 20.78 8.97 16.98
#